data_f5429d8af19f0c8f73c88da6f599b796
#
_entry.id   f5429d8af19f0c8f73c88da6f599b796
#
_cell.length_a   1.000
_cell.length_b   1.000
_cell.length_c   1.000
_cell.angle_alpha   90.00
_cell.angle_beta   90.00
_cell.angle_gamma   90.00
#
_symmetry.space_group_name_H-M   'P 1'
#
loop_
_entity.id
_entity.type
_entity.pdbx_description
1 polymer ?
#
loop_
_entity_poly.entity_id
_entity_poly.type
_entity_poly.pdbx_seq_one_letter_code
_entity_poly.pdbx_strand_id
1 'polypeptide(L)'
;MDSVFGLDLHASADIAQGELSCSTLGQVATFQIAGTSQVLYRSAARISQAENAPVKVCAMKSGTMFLTRKGEEDLRLRPGEIAIYDTSIPYRLHFESQWDCTVMTVQREQLSLPERTLDKAFKQLFASPGAGEILMQLIDSSVSNGAASKESSELLGHAAIDLLAGLVYEKAAPYAHDEALRIAVHSYIRENLASFNLSVEHIARAHRLGVRTLHRRLFQHEEIGVAELIRTLRLEAVYRDLRDPRLQNLTILTIGMNHGIQSQAHLTRLFRAKYGVTPAVFRRDHANSVA
;
A
#
# COMPACT_ATOMS: atom_id res chain seq x y z
N MET A 1 -24.59 -0.15 19.06
CA MET A 1 -23.62 -0.37 17.95
C MET A 1 -24.19 0.06 16.62
N ASP A 2 -25.45 -0.24 16.33
CA ASP A 2 -26.11 0.16 15.07
C ASP A 2 -26.14 1.69 14.88
N SER A 3 -26.54 2.44 15.90
CA SER A 3 -26.66 3.91 15.84
C SER A 3 -25.30 4.66 15.83
N VAL A 4 -24.22 4.05 16.33
CA VAL A 4 -22.91 4.72 16.49
C VAL A 4 -21.98 4.40 15.31
N PHE A 5 -21.99 3.15 14.83
CA PHE A 5 -21.02 2.69 13.82
C PHE A 5 -21.67 2.26 12.49
N GLY A 6 -23.01 2.25 12.41
CA GLY A 6 -23.74 1.78 11.23
C GLY A 6 -23.35 0.33 10.88
N LEU A 7 -23.34 -0.56 11.88
CA LEU A 7 -23.00 -1.97 11.72
C LEU A 7 -24.26 -2.82 11.94
N ASP A 8 -24.45 -3.82 11.10
CA ASP A 8 -25.43 -4.87 11.30
C ASP A 8 -24.88 -5.93 12.24
N LEU A 9 -25.66 -6.34 13.24
CA LEU A 9 -25.31 -7.38 14.19
C LEU A 9 -25.90 -8.73 13.75
N HIS A 10 -25.06 -9.74 13.61
CA HIS A 10 -25.47 -11.14 13.59
C HIS A 10 -24.99 -11.81 14.90
N ALA A 11 -25.87 -11.90 15.87
CA ALA A 11 -25.58 -12.65 17.08
C ALA A 11 -25.75 -14.15 16.79
N SER A 12 -24.74 -14.94 17.13
CA SER A 12 -24.80 -16.40 17.06
C SER A 12 -25.41 -17.03 18.31
N ALA A 13 -25.74 -16.23 19.32
CA ALA A 13 -26.35 -16.66 20.58
C ALA A 13 -27.47 -15.69 20.97
N ASP A 14 -28.42 -16.17 21.74
CA ASP A 14 -29.67 -15.48 22.08
C ASP A 14 -29.50 -14.10 22.77
N ILE A 15 -28.33 -13.75 23.29
CA ILE A 15 -28.06 -12.42 23.90
C ILE A 15 -26.62 -12.00 23.66
N ALA A 16 -26.37 -11.18 22.64
CA ALA A 16 -25.13 -10.43 22.56
C ALA A 16 -25.17 -9.24 23.55
N GLN A 17 -24.28 -9.25 24.52
CA GLN A 17 -24.13 -8.16 25.48
C GLN A 17 -22.89 -7.34 25.11
N GLY A 18 -22.95 -6.03 25.28
CA GLY A 18 -21.82 -5.15 25.06
C GLY A 18 -21.96 -3.84 25.82
N GLU A 19 -20.83 -3.32 26.25
CA GLU A 19 -20.69 -2.01 26.86
C GLU A 19 -19.95 -1.08 25.89
N LEU A 20 -20.37 0.17 25.83
CA LEU A 20 -19.75 1.20 25.00
C LEU A 20 -19.64 2.48 25.79
N SER A 21 -18.40 2.94 25.97
CA SER A 21 -18.08 4.28 26.47
C SER A 21 -17.47 5.10 25.33
N CYS A 22 -17.81 6.37 25.25
CA CYS A 22 -17.30 7.24 24.21
C CYS A 22 -16.84 8.60 24.75
N SER A 23 -15.88 9.19 24.07
CA SER A 23 -15.41 10.54 24.29
C SER A 23 -14.99 11.17 22.97
N THR A 24 -14.69 12.46 22.98
CA THR A 24 -14.16 13.17 21.82
C THR A 24 -12.90 13.93 22.17
N LEU A 25 -11.93 13.90 21.28
CA LEU A 25 -10.73 14.71 21.31
C LEU A 25 -10.75 15.62 20.06
N GLY A 26 -11.30 16.83 20.21
CA GLY A 26 -11.55 17.71 19.09
C GLY A 26 -12.44 17.03 18.03
N GLN A 27 -11.85 16.75 16.86
CA GLN A 27 -12.54 16.10 15.74
C GLN A 27 -12.39 14.56 15.74
N VAL A 28 -11.67 14.00 16.69
CA VAL A 28 -11.45 12.55 16.81
C VAL A 28 -12.46 11.97 17.79
N ALA A 29 -13.26 11.00 17.37
CA ALA A 29 -14.10 10.26 18.31
C ALA A 29 -13.38 9.00 18.80
N THR A 30 -13.46 8.77 20.11
CA THR A 30 -12.79 7.66 20.80
C THR A 30 -13.80 6.81 21.56
N PHE A 31 -13.59 5.50 21.55
CA PHE A 31 -14.53 4.54 22.14
C PHE A 31 -13.76 3.46 22.86
N GLN A 32 -14.31 3.01 23.99
CA GLN A 32 -13.98 1.74 24.60
C GLN A 32 -15.19 0.83 24.46
N ILE A 33 -14.98 -0.36 23.93
CA ILE A 33 -16.06 -1.27 23.58
C ILE A 33 -15.69 -2.66 24.09
N ALA A 34 -16.56 -3.24 24.90
CA ALA A 34 -16.44 -4.61 25.37
C ALA A 34 -17.69 -5.41 24.99
N GLY A 35 -17.56 -6.70 24.85
CA GLY A 35 -18.71 -7.54 24.52
C GLY A 35 -18.42 -9.05 24.57
N THR A 36 -19.48 -9.79 24.27
CA THR A 36 -19.44 -11.25 24.11
C THR A 36 -19.21 -11.62 22.63
N SER A 37 -19.05 -12.94 22.34
CA SER A 37 -18.92 -13.46 20.99
C SER A 37 -20.02 -12.91 20.06
N GLN A 38 -19.62 -12.32 18.95
CA GLN A 38 -20.55 -11.74 17.97
C GLN A 38 -19.88 -11.50 16.62
N VAL A 39 -20.72 -11.32 15.61
CA VAL A 39 -20.29 -10.95 14.27
C VAL A 39 -21.00 -9.66 13.86
N LEU A 40 -20.21 -8.69 13.44
CA LEU A 40 -20.66 -7.38 12.99
C LEU A 40 -20.32 -7.19 11.51
N TYR A 41 -21.25 -6.61 10.76
CA TYR A 41 -21.08 -6.35 9.32
C TYR A 41 -21.23 -4.87 8.99
N ARG A 42 -20.37 -4.37 8.14
CA ARG A 42 -20.53 -3.12 7.42
C ARG A 42 -20.91 -3.46 5.99
N SER A 43 -22.22 -3.48 5.68
CA SER A 43 -22.70 -3.81 4.35
C SER A 43 -22.61 -2.61 3.41
N ALA A 44 -22.64 -2.85 2.08
CA ALA A 44 -22.70 -1.78 1.08
C ALA A 44 -23.95 -0.89 1.25
N ALA A 45 -25.07 -1.46 1.71
CA ALA A 45 -26.27 -0.71 2.00
C ALA A 45 -26.08 0.26 3.18
N ARG A 46 -25.36 -0.16 4.23
CA ARG A 46 -25.03 0.73 5.36
C ARG A 46 -24.05 1.83 4.97
N ILE A 47 -23.13 1.53 4.06
CA ILE A 47 -22.17 2.51 3.56
C ILE A 47 -22.90 3.59 2.74
N SER A 48 -23.82 3.20 1.87
CA SER A 48 -24.58 4.15 1.03
C SER A 48 -25.52 5.07 1.82
N GLN A 49 -25.90 4.69 3.04
CA GLN A 49 -26.74 5.48 3.95
C GLN A 49 -25.94 6.35 4.91
N ALA A 50 -24.62 6.15 4.98
CA ALA A 50 -23.77 6.90 5.89
C ALA A 50 -23.34 8.23 5.26
N GLU A 51 -23.49 9.32 6.01
CA GLU A 51 -23.01 10.64 5.59
C GLU A 51 -21.49 10.70 5.50
N ASN A 52 -20.80 9.90 6.32
CA ASN A 52 -19.33 9.87 6.42
C ASN A 52 -18.81 8.44 6.54
N ALA A 53 -17.63 8.22 6.02
CA ALA A 53 -16.90 6.94 6.11
C ALA A 53 -15.50 7.16 6.71
N PRO A 54 -15.40 7.33 8.04
CA PRO A 54 -14.13 7.59 8.69
C PRO A 54 -13.21 6.37 8.61
N VAL A 55 -11.91 6.62 8.71
CA VAL A 55 -10.92 5.58 9.02
C VAL A 55 -11.08 5.17 10.48
N LYS A 56 -11.08 3.87 10.73
CA LYS A 56 -11.09 3.32 12.11
C LYS A 56 -9.73 2.75 12.47
N VAL A 57 -9.32 3.01 13.69
CA VAL A 57 -8.18 2.42 14.36
C VAL A 57 -8.72 1.60 15.52
N CYS A 58 -8.49 0.29 15.52
CA CYS A 58 -8.98 -0.63 16.54
C CYS A 58 -7.79 -1.35 17.20
N ALA A 59 -7.68 -1.24 18.51
CA ALA A 59 -6.69 -1.95 19.31
C ALA A 59 -7.37 -2.93 20.24
N MET A 60 -6.96 -4.19 20.20
CA MET A 60 -7.47 -5.23 21.09
C MET A 60 -6.80 -5.16 22.45
N LYS A 61 -7.58 -5.11 23.53
CA LYS A 61 -7.14 -5.22 24.93
C LYS A 61 -7.27 -6.64 25.45
N SER A 62 -8.35 -7.31 25.09
CA SER A 62 -8.58 -8.73 25.42
C SER A 62 -9.39 -9.41 24.32
N GLY A 63 -9.34 -10.74 24.29
CA GLY A 63 -10.02 -11.53 23.26
C GLY A 63 -9.30 -11.54 21.92
N THR A 64 -10.00 -11.98 20.88
CA THR A 64 -9.51 -12.05 19.50
C THR A 64 -10.57 -11.53 18.53
N MET A 65 -10.17 -10.72 17.58
CA MET A 65 -11.02 -10.23 16.51
C MET A 65 -10.45 -10.64 15.14
N PHE A 66 -11.33 -11.05 14.24
CA PHE A 66 -11.01 -11.23 12.82
C PHE A 66 -11.66 -10.12 12.01
N LEU A 67 -10.85 -9.42 11.23
CA LEU A 67 -11.30 -8.43 10.25
C LEU A 67 -11.19 -9.06 8.86
N THR A 68 -12.34 -9.32 8.24
CA THR A 68 -12.46 -9.91 6.90
C THR A 68 -12.93 -8.85 5.90
N ARG A 69 -12.28 -8.76 4.74
CA ARG A 69 -12.66 -7.92 3.61
C ARG A 69 -12.63 -8.76 2.33
N LYS A 70 -13.55 -8.48 1.40
CA LYS A 70 -13.66 -9.26 0.17
C LYS A 70 -12.38 -9.12 -0.68
N GLY A 71 -11.76 -10.24 -0.98
CA GLY A 71 -10.55 -10.31 -1.84
C GLY A 71 -9.23 -10.00 -1.11
N GLU A 72 -9.25 -9.91 0.22
CA GLU A 72 -8.07 -9.72 1.05
C GLU A 72 -7.91 -10.89 2.04
N GLU A 73 -6.69 -11.05 2.58
CA GLU A 73 -6.45 -12.00 3.67
C GLU A 73 -7.09 -11.49 4.95
N ASP A 74 -7.61 -12.41 5.77
CA ASP A 74 -8.19 -12.10 7.06
C ASP A 74 -7.12 -11.61 8.03
N LEU A 75 -7.36 -10.47 8.65
CA LEU A 75 -6.49 -9.97 9.72
C LEU A 75 -7.01 -10.47 11.07
N ARG A 76 -6.18 -11.24 11.76
CA ARG A 76 -6.47 -11.72 13.12
C ARG A 76 -5.78 -10.84 14.14
N LEU A 77 -6.55 -10.05 14.88
CA LEU A 77 -6.06 -9.19 15.94
C LEU A 77 -6.09 -9.89 17.29
N ARG A 78 -4.98 -9.83 18.01
CA ARG A 78 -4.79 -10.30 19.39
C ARG A 78 -4.59 -9.11 20.32
N PRO A 79 -4.63 -9.32 21.65
CA PRO A 79 -4.31 -8.25 22.60
C PRO A 79 -2.96 -7.60 22.31
N GLY A 80 -2.92 -6.26 22.30
CA GLY A 80 -1.75 -5.46 21.97
C GLY A 80 -1.52 -5.24 20.47
N GLU A 81 -2.37 -5.78 19.58
CA GLU A 81 -2.32 -5.52 18.16
C GLU A 81 -3.36 -4.46 17.74
N ILE A 82 -3.01 -3.68 16.73
CA ILE A 82 -3.81 -2.58 16.19
C ILE A 82 -4.07 -2.84 14.71
N ALA A 83 -5.33 -2.70 14.30
CA ALA A 83 -5.73 -2.62 12.89
C ALA A 83 -6.21 -1.22 12.55
N ILE A 84 -5.86 -0.76 11.36
CA ILE A 84 -6.38 0.45 10.74
C ILE A 84 -7.20 0.01 9.53
N TYR A 85 -8.43 0.48 9.39
CA TYR A 85 -9.28 0.08 8.27
C TYR A 85 -10.24 1.16 7.83
N ASP A 86 -10.52 1.14 6.53
CA ASP A 86 -11.43 2.04 5.82
C ASP A 86 -12.87 1.57 6.01
N THR A 87 -13.74 2.47 6.44
CA THR A 87 -15.17 2.16 6.58
C THR A 87 -15.99 2.49 5.34
N SER A 88 -15.37 2.99 4.27
CA SER A 88 -16.00 3.21 2.96
C SER A 88 -16.14 1.94 2.13
N ILE A 89 -15.52 0.84 2.57
CA ILE A 89 -15.62 -0.48 1.94
C ILE A 89 -16.29 -1.48 2.88
N PRO A 90 -17.01 -2.51 2.36
CA PRO A 90 -17.63 -3.53 3.19
C PRO A 90 -16.61 -4.36 3.96
N TYR A 91 -16.91 -4.63 5.23
CA TYR A 91 -16.08 -5.50 6.08
C TYR A 91 -16.93 -6.28 7.09
N ARG A 92 -16.33 -7.32 7.65
CA ARG A 92 -16.87 -8.14 8.73
C ARG A 92 -15.89 -8.17 9.90
N LEU A 93 -16.42 -8.01 11.12
CA LEU A 93 -15.71 -8.22 12.36
C LEU A 93 -16.28 -9.44 13.05
N HIS A 94 -15.45 -10.41 13.40
CA HIS A 94 -15.85 -11.60 14.12
C HIS A 94 -15.06 -11.68 15.43
N PHE A 95 -15.76 -11.73 16.54
CA PHE A 95 -15.22 -11.88 17.90
C PHE A 95 -15.59 -13.27 18.43
N GLU A 96 -14.60 -14.08 18.82
CA GLU A 96 -14.80 -15.49 19.17
C GLU A 96 -15.29 -15.71 20.60
N SER A 97 -14.97 -14.80 21.52
CA SER A 97 -15.24 -14.94 22.96
C SER A 97 -15.59 -13.59 23.57
N GLN A 98 -15.43 -13.44 24.88
CA GLN A 98 -15.40 -12.13 25.53
C GLN A 98 -14.22 -11.31 25.00
N TRP A 99 -14.46 -10.02 24.74
CA TRP A 99 -13.47 -9.13 24.17
C TRP A 99 -13.62 -7.70 24.69
N ASP A 100 -12.51 -6.96 24.66
CA ASP A 100 -12.43 -5.53 24.92
C ASP A 100 -11.48 -4.90 23.90
N CYS A 101 -11.89 -3.80 23.32
CA CYS A 101 -11.06 -3.04 22.38
C CYS A 101 -11.28 -1.54 22.56
N THR A 102 -10.25 -0.80 22.20
CA THR A 102 -10.29 0.66 22.06
C THR A 102 -10.39 1.00 20.58
N VAL A 103 -11.28 1.92 20.24
CA VAL A 103 -11.48 2.36 18.86
C VAL A 103 -11.33 3.88 18.77
N MET A 104 -10.62 4.35 17.76
CA MET A 104 -10.56 5.74 17.36
C MET A 104 -11.12 5.87 15.94
N THR A 105 -11.88 6.94 15.69
CA THR A 105 -12.32 7.27 14.32
C THR A 105 -11.79 8.65 13.94
N VAL A 106 -11.30 8.76 12.72
CA VAL A 106 -10.73 9.98 12.15
C VAL A 106 -11.16 10.12 10.69
N GLN A 107 -11.46 11.32 10.24
CA GLN A 107 -11.77 11.53 8.83
C GLN A 107 -10.52 11.36 7.98
N ARG A 108 -10.67 10.75 6.80
CA ARG A 108 -9.55 10.41 5.89
C ARG A 108 -8.72 11.65 5.54
N GLU A 109 -9.39 12.79 5.34
CA GLU A 109 -8.80 14.07 4.97
C GLU A 109 -7.90 14.67 6.08
N GLN A 110 -8.11 14.26 7.33
CA GLN A 110 -7.30 14.69 8.47
C GLN A 110 -5.99 13.91 8.59
N LEU A 111 -5.91 12.74 7.93
CA LEU A 111 -4.70 11.95 7.88
C LEU A 111 -3.78 12.53 6.80
N SER A 112 -2.76 13.26 7.19
CA SER A 112 -1.73 13.79 6.27
C SER A 112 -0.81 12.67 5.75
N LEU A 113 -1.41 11.56 5.27
CA LEU A 113 -0.71 10.37 4.77
C LEU A 113 -0.98 10.19 3.27
N PRO A 114 0.04 9.85 2.46
CA PRO A 114 -0.18 9.50 1.06
C PRO A 114 -1.13 8.30 0.93
N GLU A 115 -2.03 8.33 -0.06
CA GLU A 115 -3.01 7.26 -0.33
C GLU A 115 -2.38 5.86 -0.35
N ARG A 116 -1.27 5.69 -1.07
CA ARG A 116 -0.54 4.41 -1.13
C ARG A 116 -0.05 3.93 0.23
N THR A 117 0.26 4.84 1.14
CA THR A 117 0.69 4.52 2.51
C THR A 117 -0.50 4.06 3.34
N LEU A 118 -1.64 4.71 3.21
CA LEU A 118 -2.91 4.32 3.84
C LEU A 118 -3.40 2.96 3.32
N ASP A 119 -3.40 2.72 2.02
CA ASP A 119 -3.80 1.44 1.42
C ASP A 119 -2.97 0.27 1.95
N LYS A 120 -1.67 0.48 2.17
CA LYS A 120 -0.80 -0.53 2.80
C LYS A 120 -1.11 -0.68 4.28
N ALA A 121 -1.38 0.42 4.99
CA ALA A 121 -1.73 0.40 6.41
C ALA A 121 -3.01 -0.40 6.67
N PHE A 122 -3.99 -0.33 5.78
CA PHE A 122 -5.24 -1.08 5.89
C PHE A 122 -5.08 -2.61 5.77
N LYS A 123 -3.98 -3.09 5.21
CA LYS A 123 -3.72 -4.51 4.92
C LYS A 123 -2.80 -5.19 5.94
N GLN A 124 -2.48 -4.54 7.04
CA GLN A 124 -1.52 -5.06 8.00
C GLN A 124 -1.91 -4.74 9.44
N LEU A 125 -1.34 -5.51 10.36
CA LEU A 125 -1.44 -5.24 11.79
C LEU A 125 -0.24 -4.44 12.27
N PHE A 126 -0.46 -3.62 13.28
CA PHE A 126 0.58 -2.87 13.97
C PHE A 126 0.74 -3.42 15.38
N ALA A 127 1.97 -3.51 15.86
CA ALA A 127 2.23 -3.88 17.24
C ALA A 127 2.23 -2.64 18.14
N SER A 128 1.94 -2.86 19.41
CA SER A 128 1.74 -1.79 20.37
C SER A 128 3.01 -1.05 20.85
N PRO A 129 4.24 -1.56 20.86
CA PRO A 129 5.36 -0.77 21.38
C PRO A 129 5.63 0.46 20.50
N GLY A 130 5.98 1.61 21.13
CA GLY A 130 6.24 2.86 20.45
C GLY A 130 5.03 3.77 20.31
N ALA A 131 4.85 4.38 19.13
CA ALA A 131 3.76 5.34 18.89
C ALA A 131 2.37 4.72 19.12
N GLY A 132 2.19 3.43 18.85
CA GLY A 132 0.94 2.72 19.07
C GLY A 132 0.53 2.65 20.54
N GLU A 133 1.48 2.39 21.44
CA GLU A 133 1.21 2.34 22.88
C GLU A 133 0.82 3.72 23.43
N ILE A 134 1.54 4.77 23.03
CA ILE A 134 1.24 6.14 23.43
C ILE A 134 -0.13 6.55 22.92
N LEU A 135 -0.47 6.22 21.67
CA LEU A 135 -1.77 6.49 21.08
C LEU A 135 -2.89 5.81 21.87
N MET A 136 -2.74 4.52 22.21
CA MET A 136 -3.76 3.78 22.96
C MET A 136 -3.94 4.34 24.37
N GLN A 137 -2.86 4.69 25.07
CA GLN A 137 -2.93 5.33 26.39
C GLN A 137 -3.64 6.68 26.34
N LEU A 138 -3.39 7.47 25.32
CA LEU A 138 -4.07 8.75 25.10
C LEU A 138 -5.58 8.55 24.93
N ILE A 139 -5.99 7.58 24.08
CA ILE A 139 -7.39 7.28 23.82
C ILE A 139 -8.07 6.75 25.09
N ASP A 140 -7.46 5.80 25.78
CA ASP A 140 -8.01 5.22 27.03
C ASP A 140 -8.20 6.29 28.11
N SER A 141 -7.20 7.17 28.26
CA SER A 141 -7.30 8.29 29.20
C SER A 141 -8.42 9.25 28.82
N SER A 142 -8.62 9.49 27.53
CA SER A 142 -9.70 10.38 27.06
C SER A 142 -11.10 9.85 27.35
N VAL A 143 -11.29 8.54 27.20
CA VAL A 143 -12.58 7.88 27.49
C VAL A 143 -12.85 7.86 29.00
N SER A 144 -11.80 7.63 29.81
CA SER A 144 -11.94 7.51 31.27
C SER A 144 -12.11 8.85 31.98
N ASN A 145 -11.39 9.89 31.53
CA ASN A 145 -11.29 11.16 32.27
C ASN A 145 -11.89 12.35 31.51
N GLY A 146 -12.10 12.23 30.21
CA GLY A 146 -12.45 13.34 29.34
C GLY A 146 -11.29 14.33 29.14
N ALA A 147 -11.54 15.41 28.40
CA ALA A 147 -10.61 16.52 28.26
C ALA A 147 -10.97 17.66 29.25
N ALA A 148 -9.95 18.29 29.79
CA ALA A 148 -10.13 19.36 30.78
C ALA A 148 -10.78 20.63 30.21
N SER A 149 -10.57 20.93 28.92
CA SER A 149 -11.18 22.05 28.20
C SER A 149 -11.34 21.72 26.71
N LYS A 150 -12.08 22.56 25.99
CA LYS A 150 -12.24 22.42 24.53
C LYS A 150 -10.89 22.54 23.81
N GLU A 151 -10.08 23.53 24.22
CA GLU A 151 -8.77 23.78 23.63
C GLU A 151 -7.83 22.57 23.87
N SER A 152 -7.85 22.03 25.09
CA SER A 152 -7.11 20.80 25.42
C SER A 152 -7.58 19.62 24.57
N SER A 153 -8.89 19.48 24.38
CA SER A 153 -9.47 18.42 23.55
C SER A 153 -9.00 18.51 22.08
N GLU A 154 -8.97 19.70 21.50
CA GLU A 154 -8.49 19.94 20.14
C GLU A 154 -7.00 19.61 19.99
N LEU A 155 -6.16 20.04 20.93
CA LEU A 155 -4.72 19.73 20.93
C LEU A 155 -4.45 18.23 21.07
N LEU A 156 -5.16 17.55 21.95
CA LEU A 156 -5.04 16.11 22.14
C LEU A 156 -5.53 15.33 20.91
N GLY A 157 -6.55 15.83 20.21
CA GLY A 157 -7.01 15.27 18.94
C GLY A 157 -5.96 15.34 17.83
N HIS A 158 -5.29 16.50 17.69
CA HIS A 158 -4.17 16.63 16.76
C HIS A 158 -3.01 15.68 17.13
N ALA A 159 -2.65 15.62 18.42
CA ALA A 159 -1.61 14.70 18.88
C ALA A 159 -1.96 13.23 18.60
N ALA A 160 -3.23 12.82 18.72
CA ALA A 160 -3.67 11.48 18.38
C ALA A 160 -3.51 11.19 16.87
N ILE A 161 -3.81 12.16 16.00
CA ILE A 161 -3.61 12.04 14.55
C ILE A 161 -2.12 11.93 14.21
N ASP A 162 -1.27 12.76 14.84
CA ASP A 162 0.18 12.71 14.62
C ASP A 162 0.80 11.40 15.11
N LEU A 163 0.36 10.87 16.25
CA LEU A 163 0.77 9.55 16.74
C LEU A 163 0.33 8.43 15.81
N LEU A 164 -0.87 8.49 15.25
CA LEU A 164 -1.34 7.55 14.25
C LEU A 164 -0.48 7.62 12.98
N ALA A 165 -0.16 8.81 12.51
CA ALA A 165 0.74 8.97 11.37
C ALA A 165 2.13 8.40 11.68
N GLY A 166 2.67 8.67 12.88
CA GLY A 166 3.93 8.10 13.37
C GLY A 166 3.92 6.58 13.35
N LEU A 167 2.87 5.94 13.89
CA LEU A 167 2.67 4.49 13.89
C LEU A 167 2.70 3.91 12.47
N VAL A 168 2.01 4.56 11.53
CA VAL A 168 1.98 4.13 10.13
C VAL A 168 3.36 4.29 9.49
N TYR A 169 4.06 5.40 9.74
CA TYR A 169 5.41 5.63 9.22
C TYR A 169 6.46 4.70 9.84
N GLU A 170 6.40 4.38 11.12
CA GLU A 170 7.31 3.41 11.75
C GLU A 170 7.32 2.07 11.01
N LYS A 171 6.13 1.60 10.60
CA LYS A 171 6.00 0.35 9.87
C LYS A 171 6.19 0.51 8.35
N ALA A 172 5.91 1.69 7.80
CA ALA A 172 6.14 2.02 6.41
C ALA A 172 7.61 2.39 6.11
N ALA A 173 8.41 2.70 7.12
CA ALA A 173 9.80 3.10 6.95
C ALA A 173 10.62 2.12 6.09
N PRO A 174 10.52 0.77 6.25
CA PRO A 174 11.14 -0.17 5.33
C PRO A 174 10.62 -0.04 3.90
N TYR A 175 9.31 0.17 3.74
CA TYR A 175 8.65 0.29 2.42
C TYR A 175 8.93 1.64 1.75
N ALA A 176 8.98 2.75 2.51
CA ALA A 176 9.35 4.06 1.97
C ALA A 176 10.81 4.05 1.48
N HIS A 177 11.69 3.38 2.21
CA HIS A 177 13.08 3.19 1.80
C HIS A 177 13.20 2.28 0.57
N ASP A 178 12.42 1.21 0.49
CA ASP A 178 12.39 0.32 -0.67
C ASP A 178 11.76 1.01 -1.90
N GLU A 179 10.75 1.84 -1.73
CA GLU A 179 10.17 2.63 -2.83
C GLU A 179 11.15 3.69 -3.34
N ALA A 180 11.84 4.42 -2.46
CA ALA A 180 12.88 5.36 -2.85
C ALA A 180 14.03 4.64 -3.59
N LEU A 181 14.44 3.47 -3.10
CA LEU A 181 15.41 2.62 -3.76
C LEU A 181 14.91 2.13 -5.13
N ARG A 182 13.64 1.74 -5.24
CA ARG A 182 13.01 1.32 -6.49
C ARG A 182 13.05 2.44 -7.53
N ILE A 183 12.65 3.64 -7.15
CA ILE A 183 12.72 4.83 -8.01
C ILE A 183 14.16 5.08 -8.47
N ALA A 184 15.11 5.06 -7.55
CA ALA A 184 16.53 5.28 -7.85
C ALA A 184 17.08 4.20 -8.81
N VAL A 185 16.75 2.93 -8.60
CA VAL A 185 17.14 1.81 -9.47
C VAL A 185 16.53 1.95 -10.86
N HIS A 186 15.24 2.29 -10.96
CA HIS A 186 14.59 2.50 -12.26
C HIS A 186 15.17 3.71 -13.02
N SER A 187 15.50 4.81 -12.33
CA SER A 187 16.18 5.98 -12.93
C SER A 187 17.55 5.58 -13.46
N TYR A 188 18.34 4.90 -12.60
CA TYR A 188 19.66 4.41 -12.96
C TYR A 188 19.63 3.50 -14.20
N ILE A 189 18.67 2.58 -14.29
CA ILE A 189 18.50 1.72 -15.48
C ILE A 189 18.25 2.56 -16.71
N ARG A 190 17.33 3.55 -16.65
CA ARG A 190 17.01 4.41 -17.80
C ARG A 190 18.20 5.25 -18.26
N GLU A 191 18.93 5.85 -17.33
CA GLU A 191 20.10 6.68 -17.61
C GLU A 191 21.26 5.89 -18.21
N ASN A 192 21.38 4.61 -17.84
CA ASN A 192 22.46 3.73 -18.29
C ASN A 192 22.03 2.70 -19.35
N LEU A 193 20.85 2.85 -19.95
CA LEU A 193 20.25 1.84 -20.83
C LEU A 193 21.12 1.53 -22.05
N ALA A 194 21.85 2.53 -22.57
CA ALA A 194 22.79 2.41 -23.68
C ALA A 194 24.09 1.65 -23.31
N SER A 195 24.40 1.54 -22.04
CA SER A 195 25.62 0.89 -21.58
C SER A 195 25.55 -0.62 -21.81
N PHE A 196 26.52 -1.18 -22.53
CA PHE A 196 26.64 -2.61 -22.76
C PHE A 196 26.89 -3.41 -21.46
N ASN A 197 27.50 -2.78 -20.47
CA ASN A 197 27.83 -3.37 -19.19
C ASN A 197 26.69 -3.32 -18.17
N LEU A 198 25.54 -2.73 -18.52
CA LEU A 198 24.39 -2.65 -17.64
C LEU A 198 23.88 -4.08 -17.37
N SER A 199 24.09 -4.53 -16.14
CA SER A 199 23.68 -5.84 -15.65
C SER A 199 23.09 -5.73 -14.24
N VAL A 200 22.49 -6.80 -13.76
CA VAL A 200 21.96 -6.88 -12.39
C VAL A 200 23.04 -6.62 -11.36
N GLU A 201 24.23 -7.18 -11.58
CA GLU A 201 25.42 -7.01 -10.72
C GLU A 201 25.92 -5.56 -10.73
N HIS A 202 25.88 -4.91 -11.90
CA HIS A 202 26.27 -3.50 -12.05
C HIS A 202 25.32 -2.60 -11.27
N ILE A 203 24.01 -2.80 -11.41
CA ILE A 203 22.97 -2.04 -10.70
C ILE A 203 23.10 -2.27 -9.19
N ALA A 204 23.24 -3.53 -8.74
CA ALA A 204 23.39 -3.86 -7.33
C ALA A 204 24.60 -3.15 -6.72
N ARG A 205 25.73 -3.16 -7.42
CA ARG A 205 26.97 -2.48 -6.99
C ARG A 205 26.80 -0.96 -6.92
N ALA A 206 26.16 -0.34 -7.94
CA ALA A 206 25.91 1.10 -7.97
C ALA A 206 25.08 1.57 -6.77
N HIS A 207 24.15 0.73 -6.30
CA HIS A 207 23.32 1.00 -5.13
C HIS A 207 23.86 0.39 -3.84
N ARG A 208 25.12 -0.10 -3.80
CA ARG A 208 25.78 -0.71 -2.63
C ARG A 208 24.99 -1.89 -2.05
N LEU A 209 24.37 -2.69 -2.91
CA LEU A 209 23.58 -3.86 -2.54
C LEU A 209 24.18 -5.14 -3.11
N GLY A 210 23.90 -6.27 -2.46
CA GLY A 210 24.06 -7.58 -3.08
C GLY A 210 22.90 -7.87 -4.04
N VAL A 211 23.15 -8.63 -5.10
CA VAL A 211 22.13 -9.04 -6.11
C VAL A 211 20.91 -9.67 -5.44
N ARG A 212 21.12 -10.57 -4.47
CA ARG A 212 20.02 -11.22 -3.73
C ARG A 212 19.17 -10.22 -2.94
N THR A 213 19.82 -9.20 -2.34
CA THR A 213 19.13 -8.15 -1.61
C THR A 213 18.32 -7.26 -2.55
N LEU A 214 18.89 -6.89 -3.71
CA LEU A 214 18.21 -6.14 -4.75
C LEU A 214 16.92 -6.87 -5.20
N HIS A 215 17.03 -8.15 -5.55
CA HIS A 215 15.87 -8.95 -5.96
C HIS A 215 14.82 -9.06 -4.86
N ARG A 216 15.23 -9.40 -3.63
CA ARG A 216 14.29 -9.55 -2.51
C ARG A 216 13.53 -8.26 -2.21
N ARG A 217 14.21 -7.10 -2.23
CA ARG A 217 13.62 -5.82 -1.83
C ARG A 217 12.75 -5.19 -2.92
N LEU A 218 13.10 -5.37 -4.20
CA LEU A 218 12.47 -4.61 -5.28
C LEU A 218 11.67 -5.45 -6.27
N PHE A 219 12.01 -6.74 -6.43
CA PHE A 219 11.48 -7.57 -7.52
C PHE A 219 10.83 -8.88 -7.02
N GLN A 220 10.70 -9.08 -5.70
CA GLN A 220 10.11 -10.32 -5.16
C GLN A 220 8.64 -10.51 -5.55
N HIS A 221 7.91 -9.41 -5.75
CA HIS A 221 6.48 -9.37 -6.09
C HIS A 221 6.21 -8.82 -7.49
N GLU A 222 7.25 -8.62 -8.30
CA GLU A 222 7.10 -8.19 -9.69
C GLU A 222 7.04 -9.40 -10.62
N GLU A 223 6.22 -9.32 -11.68
CA GLU A 223 6.09 -10.36 -12.69
C GLU A 223 7.38 -10.57 -13.48
N ILE A 224 8.23 -9.55 -13.55
CA ILE A 224 9.48 -9.58 -14.33
C ILE A 224 10.67 -9.19 -13.45
N GLY A 225 11.79 -9.90 -13.63
CA GLY A 225 13.05 -9.58 -12.96
C GLY A 225 13.82 -8.44 -13.63
N VAL A 226 14.86 -7.92 -12.94
CA VAL A 226 15.70 -6.79 -13.41
C VAL A 226 16.25 -6.98 -14.83
N ALA A 227 16.74 -8.18 -15.14
CA ALA A 227 17.31 -8.49 -16.48
C ALA A 227 16.26 -8.39 -17.56
N GLU A 228 15.04 -8.85 -17.28
CA GLU A 228 13.91 -8.75 -18.21
C GLU A 228 13.43 -7.32 -18.36
N LEU A 229 13.41 -6.54 -17.28
CA LEU A 229 13.11 -5.11 -17.31
C LEU A 229 14.08 -4.35 -18.22
N ILE A 230 15.40 -4.56 -18.08
CA ILE A 230 16.42 -3.94 -18.95
C ILE A 230 16.16 -4.31 -20.41
N ARG A 231 15.91 -5.59 -20.68
CA ARG A 231 15.64 -6.10 -22.03
C ARG A 231 14.40 -5.44 -22.63
N THR A 232 13.34 -5.35 -21.87
CA THR A 232 12.07 -4.74 -22.27
C THR A 232 12.25 -3.27 -22.63
N LEU A 233 12.90 -2.49 -21.77
CA LEU A 233 13.15 -1.08 -21.98
C LEU A 233 14.05 -0.82 -23.20
N ARG A 234 15.06 -1.66 -23.43
CA ARG A 234 15.91 -1.58 -24.64
C ARG A 234 15.12 -1.82 -25.92
N LEU A 235 14.27 -2.83 -25.91
CA LEU A 235 13.43 -3.14 -27.08
C LEU A 235 12.38 -2.06 -27.34
N GLU A 236 11.81 -1.46 -26.32
CA GLU A 236 10.88 -0.32 -26.46
C GLU A 236 11.57 0.92 -27.02
N ALA A 237 12.80 1.19 -26.61
CA ALA A 237 13.59 2.27 -27.16
C ALA A 237 13.93 2.02 -28.66
N VAL A 238 14.36 0.80 -29.00
CA VAL A 238 14.57 0.40 -30.41
C VAL A 238 13.28 0.51 -31.23
N TYR A 239 12.15 0.05 -30.70
CA TYR A 239 10.84 0.13 -31.36
C TYR A 239 10.46 1.57 -31.68
N ARG A 240 10.64 2.50 -30.73
CA ARG A 240 10.40 3.93 -30.91
C ARG A 240 11.31 4.52 -31.99
N ASP A 241 12.61 4.23 -31.95
CA ASP A 241 13.58 4.77 -32.89
C ASP A 241 13.40 4.23 -34.32
N LEU A 242 12.93 3.00 -34.47
CA LEU A 242 12.58 2.43 -35.78
C LEU A 242 11.39 3.13 -36.47
N ARG A 243 10.57 3.85 -35.70
CA ARG A 243 9.43 4.64 -36.19
C ARG A 243 9.81 6.11 -36.45
N ASP A 244 10.97 6.58 -35.97
CA ASP A 244 11.37 7.97 -36.12
C ASP A 244 11.92 8.22 -37.53
N PRO A 245 11.25 9.07 -38.36
CA PRO A 245 11.71 9.39 -39.70
C PRO A 245 13.13 9.97 -39.75
N ARG A 246 13.56 10.65 -38.68
CA ARG A 246 14.90 11.27 -38.61
C ARG A 246 16.01 10.24 -38.49
N LEU A 247 15.68 8.99 -38.06
CA LEU A 247 16.63 7.91 -37.86
C LEU A 247 16.61 6.86 -39.00
N GLN A 248 15.91 7.12 -40.11
CA GLN A 248 15.77 6.20 -41.24
C GLN A 248 17.11 5.78 -41.85
N ASN A 249 18.09 6.68 -41.87
CA ASN A 249 19.41 6.45 -42.42
C ASN A 249 20.32 5.60 -41.51
N LEU A 250 19.95 5.38 -40.27
CA LEU A 250 20.70 4.51 -39.36
C LEU A 250 20.41 3.02 -39.62
N THR A 251 21.46 2.22 -39.56
CA THR A 251 21.26 0.75 -39.65
C THR A 251 20.52 0.25 -38.42
N ILE A 252 19.84 -0.91 -38.55
CA ILE A 252 19.16 -1.55 -37.44
C ILE A 252 20.16 -1.90 -36.33
N LEU A 253 21.37 -2.32 -36.71
CA LEU A 253 22.44 -2.59 -35.75
C LEU A 253 22.83 -1.32 -34.98
N THR A 254 23.01 -0.20 -35.68
CA THR A 254 23.36 1.10 -35.04
C THR A 254 22.30 1.52 -34.04
N ILE A 255 21.01 1.41 -34.39
CA ILE A 255 19.92 1.67 -33.45
C ILE A 255 19.99 0.72 -32.25
N GLY A 256 20.23 -0.57 -32.47
CA GLY A 256 20.42 -1.53 -31.39
C GLY A 256 21.59 -1.16 -30.48
N MET A 257 22.72 -0.77 -31.04
CA MET A 257 23.91 -0.35 -30.28
C MET A 257 23.66 0.89 -29.43
N ASN A 258 22.92 1.86 -29.95
CA ASN A 258 22.52 3.07 -29.18
C ASN A 258 21.70 2.74 -27.94
N HIS A 259 21.08 1.57 -27.91
CA HIS A 259 20.30 1.06 -26.77
C HIS A 259 20.94 -0.16 -26.07
N GLY A 260 22.25 -0.35 -26.22
CA GLY A 260 22.99 -1.38 -25.50
C GLY A 260 22.83 -2.80 -26.03
N ILE A 261 22.40 -3.00 -27.28
CA ILE A 261 22.29 -4.33 -27.93
C ILE A 261 23.36 -4.44 -29.02
N GLN A 262 24.42 -5.20 -28.74
CA GLN A 262 25.62 -5.29 -29.60
C GLN A 262 25.47 -6.21 -30.83
N SER A 263 24.50 -7.11 -30.82
CA SER A 263 24.36 -8.14 -31.86
C SER A 263 23.05 -7.98 -32.62
N GLN A 264 23.13 -7.82 -33.93
CA GLN A 264 21.94 -7.76 -34.80
C GLN A 264 21.11 -9.04 -34.73
N ALA A 265 21.76 -10.21 -34.67
CA ALA A 265 21.07 -11.48 -34.56
C ALA A 265 20.29 -11.58 -33.23
N HIS A 266 20.91 -11.11 -32.14
CA HIS A 266 20.28 -11.07 -30.83
C HIS A 266 19.10 -10.09 -30.82
N LEU A 267 19.27 -8.87 -31.34
CA LEU A 267 18.21 -7.89 -31.48
C LEU A 267 17.03 -8.45 -32.30
N THR A 268 17.30 -9.07 -33.46
CA THR A 268 16.26 -9.60 -34.33
C THR A 268 15.45 -10.69 -33.61
N ARG A 269 16.11 -11.59 -32.90
CA ARG A 269 15.44 -12.65 -32.12
C ARG A 269 14.55 -12.06 -31.01
N LEU A 270 15.07 -11.14 -30.22
CA LEU A 270 14.34 -10.53 -29.11
C LEU A 270 13.16 -9.69 -29.60
N PHE A 271 13.38 -8.89 -30.63
CA PHE A 271 12.34 -8.02 -31.21
C PHE A 271 11.20 -8.85 -31.80
N ARG A 272 11.54 -9.92 -32.55
CA ARG A 272 10.53 -10.84 -33.11
C ARG A 272 9.76 -11.57 -32.00
N ALA A 273 10.41 -11.97 -30.93
CA ALA A 273 9.75 -12.61 -29.79
C ALA A 273 8.74 -11.67 -29.10
N LYS A 274 9.07 -10.37 -29.00
CA LYS A 274 8.19 -9.39 -28.33
C LYS A 274 7.10 -8.82 -29.26
N TYR A 275 7.41 -8.56 -30.53
CA TYR A 275 6.53 -7.83 -31.46
C TYR A 275 6.01 -8.67 -32.63
N GLY A 276 6.37 -9.95 -32.73
CA GLY A 276 5.91 -10.87 -33.77
C GLY A 276 6.63 -10.74 -35.13
N VAL A 277 7.29 -9.61 -35.40
CA VAL A 277 7.98 -9.31 -36.66
C VAL A 277 9.44 -8.94 -36.45
N THR A 278 10.27 -9.02 -37.51
CA THR A 278 11.67 -8.58 -37.41
C THR A 278 11.76 -7.04 -37.45
N PRO A 279 12.83 -6.42 -36.89
CA PRO A 279 13.05 -4.99 -36.99
C PRO A 279 13.04 -4.43 -38.42
N ALA A 280 13.56 -5.21 -39.38
CA ALA A 280 13.61 -4.81 -40.79
C ALA A 280 12.22 -4.76 -41.43
N VAL A 281 11.39 -5.77 -41.18
CA VAL A 281 10.00 -5.80 -41.63
C VAL A 281 9.21 -4.68 -40.99
N PHE A 282 9.34 -4.54 -39.67
CA PHE A 282 8.65 -3.48 -38.91
C PHE A 282 8.96 -2.08 -39.47
N ARG A 283 10.25 -1.74 -39.70
CA ARG A 283 10.66 -0.44 -40.26
C ARG A 283 10.06 -0.21 -41.64
N ARG A 284 10.15 -1.22 -42.54
CA ARG A 284 9.64 -1.11 -43.92
C ARG A 284 8.14 -0.84 -43.94
N ASP A 285 7.39 -1.60 -43.14
CA ASP A 285 5.93 -1.51 -43.11
C ASP A 285 5.46 -0.18 -42.53
N HIS A 286 6.25 0.40 -41.61
CA HIS A 286 5.99 1.73 -41.04
C HIS A 286 6.31 2.86 -42.00
N ALA A 287 7.41 2.74 -42.76
CA ALA A 287 7.78 3.74 -43.79
C ALA A 287 6.71 3.83 -44.89
N ASN A 288 6.10 2.68 -45.26
CA ASN A 288 5.03 2.65 -46.27
C ASN A 288 3.67 3.15 -45.75
N SER A 289 3.48 3.26 -44.42
CA SER A 289 2.22 3.75 -43.82
C SER A 289 2.21 5.27 -43.62
N VAL A 290 3.35 5.97 -43.79
CA VAL A 290 3.52 7.41 -43.57
C VAL A 290 3.73 8.16 -44.91
N ALA A 291 3.95 7.42 -46.01
CA ALA A 291 4.01 7.92 -47.36
C ALA A 291 2.64 7.90 -48.03
#